data_27728f4da485b6cd6bd895df4ddd0660
#
_entry.id   27728f4da485b6cd6bd895df4ddd0660
#
_cell.length_a   1.000
_cell.length_b   1.000
_cell.length_c   1.000
_cell.angle_alpha   90.00
_cell.angle_beta   90.00
_cell.angle_gamma   90.00
#
_symmetry.space_group_name_H-M   'P 1'
#
loop_
_entity.id
_entity.type
_entity.pdbx_description
1 polymer ?
#
loop_
_entity_poly.entity_id
_entity_poly.type
_entity_poly.pdbx_seq_one_letter_code
_entity_poly.pdbx_strand_id
1 'polypeptide(L)'
;MTHDAPLVGLIMGSQSDWPTMKHAAELLAALGVPYEARIVSAHRTPERMVAYAQGARQRGLQVLIAGAGGAAHLPGMVAALTPLPVLGVPVRSKALSGMDSLLSIVQMPGGVPVGTLAIGESGAKNAGLLAASILALHDPRLAEALDAYRAAQTASVAEEPVDEAGP
;
A
#
# COMPACT_ATOMS: atom_id res chain seq x y z
N MET A 1 15.25 9.91 20.10
CA MET A 1 14.50 8.89 19.37
C MET A 1 15.10 8.80 17.98
N THR A 2 15.86 7.78 17.69
CA THR A 2 16.34 7.49 16.33
C THR A 2 15.10 7.12 15.52
N HIS A 3 14.61 8.02 14.68
CA HIS A 3 13.67 7.65 13.63
C HIS A 3 14.45 6.73 12.70
N ASP A 4 14.15 5.45 12.76
CA ASP A 4 14.69 4.50 11.79
C ASP A 4 14.33 5.00 10.38
N ALA A 5 15.28 4.91 9.46
CA ALA A 5 15.06 5.32 8.08
C ALA A 5 13.84 4.55 7.50
N PRO A 6 12.97 5.19 6.72
CA PRO A 6 11.78 4.53 6.21
C PRO A 6 12.15 3.36 5.28
N LEU A 7 11.51 2.22 5.50
CA LEU A 7 11.64 1.01 4.67
C LEU A 7 10.52 0.91 3.62
N VAL A 8 9.37 1.52 3.90
CA VAL A 8 8.21 1.54 3.00
C VAL A 8 7.91 2.96 2.55
N GLY A 9 7.81 3.15 1.25
CA GLY A 9 7.29 4.38 0.65
C GLY A 9 5.80 4.24 0.37
N LEU A 10 4.97 5.00 1.07
CA LEU A 10 3.53 5.06 0.87
C LEU A 10 3.20 6.32 0.06
N ILE A 11 2.85 6.16 -1.20
CA ILE A 11 2.59 7.27 -2.11
C ILE A 11 1.16 7.24 -2.66
N MET A 12 0.64 8.40 -2.99
CA MET A 12 -0.71 8.56 -3.53
C MET A 12 -0.79 9.77 -4.46
N GLY A 13 -1.74 9.73 -5.39
CA GLY A 13 -1.88 10.77 -6.41
C GLY A 13 -2.47 12.09 -5.91
N SER A 14 -3.17 12.07 -4.79
CA SER A 14 -3.90 13.22 -4.26
C SER A 14 -4.12 13.13 -2.75
N GLN A 15 -4.33 14.27 -2.11
CA GLN A 15 -4.81 14.32 -0.73
C GLN A 15 -6.14 13.58 -0.55
N SER A 16 -6.99 13.55 -1.57
CA SER A 16 -8.26 12.83 -1.54
C SER A 16 -8.13 11.31 -1.44
N ASP A 17 -6.95 10.75 -1.71
CA ASP A 17 -6.66 9.32 -1.56
C ASP A 17 -6.27 8.94 -0.12
N TRP A 18 -5.89 9.93 0.68
CA TRP A 18 -5.41 9.71 2.04
C TRP A 18 -6.41 8.98 2.95
N PRO A 19 -7.73 9.27 2.93
CA PRO A 19 -8.70 8.51 3.74
C PRO A 19 -8.65 7.00 3.51
N THR A 20 -8.32 6.56 2.29
CA THR A 20 -8.07 5.14 1.97
C THR A 20 -6.67 4.71 2.37
N MET A 21 -5.65 5.47 1.98
CA MET A 21 -4.26 5.06 2.13
C MET A 21 -3.76 5.10 3.57
N LYS A 22 -4.37 5.90 4.45
CA LYS A 22 -4.04 5.91 5.88
C LYS A 22 -4.17 4.54 6.55
N HIS A 23 -5.04 3.67 6.05
CA HIS A 23 -5.19 2.32 6.60
C HIS A 23 -3.93 1.45 6.40
N ALA A 24 -3.18 1.67 5.31
CA ALA A 24 -1.85 1.07 5.15
C ALA A 24 -0.85 1.66 6.16
N ALA A 25 -0.88 2.98 6.35
CA ALA A 25 -0.01 3.68 7.30
C ALA A 25 -0.24 3.22 8.74
N GLU A 26 -1.50 3.15 9.17
CA GLU A 26 -1.91 2.69 10.50
C GLU A 26 -1.43 1.25 10.76
N LEU A 27 -1.56 0.38 9.76
CA LEU A 27 -1.12 -1.01 9.89
C LEU A 27 0.41 -1.14 9.95
N LEU A 28 1.14 -0.42 9.10
CA LEU A 28 2.60 -0.38 9.14
C LEU A 28 3.09 0.12 10.51
N ALA A 29 2.47 1.18 11.04
CA ALA A 29 2.77 1.69 12.38
C ALA A 29 2.49 0.67 13.47
N ALA A 30 1.35 -0.04 13.42
CA ALA A 30 0.99 -1.07 14.39
C ALA A 30 1.95 -2.25 14.40
N LEU A 31 2.53 -2.59 13.23
CA LEU A 31 3.56 -3.63 13.09
C LEU A 31 5.00 -3.13 13.35
N GLY A 32 5.17 -1.84 13.67
CA GLY A 32 6.48 -1.25 13.91
C GLY A 32 7.35 -1.08 12.66
N VAL A 33 6.73 -1.04 11.47
CA VAL A 33 7.44 -0.84 10.20
C VAL A 33 7.65 0.64 9.92
N PRO A 34 8.90 1.13 9.80
CA PRO A 34 9.18 2.51 9.44
C PRO A 34 8.70 2.81 8.01
N TYR A 35 7.94 3.87 7.85
CA TYR A 35 7.43 4.30 6.54
C TYR A 35 7.46 5.82 6.39
N GLU A 36 7.40 6.28 5.15
CA GLU A 36 7.09 7.66 4.82
C GLU A 36 5.83 7.72 3.96
N ALA A 37 5.03 8.78 4.11
CA ALA A 37 3.86 9.04 3.27
C ALA A 37 4.07 10.32 2.46
N ARG A 38 3.81 10.25 1.13
CA ARG A 38 3.99 11.36 0.20
C ARG A 38 2.86 11.45 -0.81
N ILE A 39 2.52 12.67 -1.18
CA ILE A 39 1.66 12.92 -2.35
C ILE A 39 2.54 13.07 -3.58
N VAL A 40 2.35 12.15 -4.51
CA VAL A 40 3.12 12.06 -5.76
C VAL A 40 2.14 11.81 -6.89
N SER A 41 1.77 12.86 -7.63
CA SER A 41 0.81 12.73 -8.72
C SER A 41 1.51 12.43 -10.05
N ALA A 42 1.15 11.32 -10.67
CA ALA A 42 1.68 10.96 -11.98
C ALA A 42 1.39 12.02 -13.05
N HIS A 43 0.21 12.63 -13.01
CA HIS A 43 -0.24 13.58 -14.02
C HIS A 43 0.07 15.04 -13.68
N ARG A 44 0.08 15.40 -12.39
CA ARG A 44 0.23 16.80 -11.95
C ARG A 44 1.63 17.12 -11.44
N THR A 45 2.40 16.12 -11.01
CA THR A 45 3.79 16.25 -10.56
C THR A 45 4.68 15.15 -11.16
N PRO A 46 4.76 15.04 -12.50
CA PRO A 46 5.48 13.94 -13.16
C PRO A 46 6.95 13.88 -12.78
N GLU A 47 7.63 15.03 -12.70
CA GLU A 47 9.05 15.09 -12.32
C GLU A 47 9.28 14.63 -10.87
N ARG A 48 8.36 15.00 -9.95
CA ARG A 48 8.39 14.49 -8.57
C ARG A 48 8.26 12.97 -8.53
N MET A 49 7.35 12.42 -9.34
CA MET A 49 7.16 10.98 -9.45
C MET A 49 8.43 10.27 -9.94
N VAL A 50 9.05 10.78 -11.01
CA VAL A 50 10.28 10.23 -11.56
C VAL A 50 11.40 10.26 -10.51
N ALA A 51 11.64 11.42 -9.90
CA ALA A 51 12.67 11.59 -8.87
C ALA A 51 12.42 10.67 -7.66
N TYR A 52 11.16 10.56 -7.21
CA TYR A 52 10.80 9.70 -6.10
C TYR A 52 11.11 8.23 -6.38
N ALA A 53 10.64 7.72 -7.52
CA ALA A 53 10.78 6.33 -7.89
C ALA A 53 12.24 5.93 -8.14
N GLN A 54 12.99 6.74 -8.87
CA GLN A 54 14.39 6.48 -9.17
C GLN A 54 15.30 6.58 -7.94
N GLY A 55 15.01 7.52 -7.02
CA GLY A 55 15.76 7.70 -5.78
C GLY A 55 15.36 6.75 -4.64
N ALA A 56 14.25 6.02 -4.76
CA ALA A 56 13.67 5.25 -3.67
C ALA A 56 14.66 4.22 -3.08
N ARG A 57 15.30 3.42 -3.92
CA ARG A 57 16.25 2.38 -3.49
C ARG A 57 17.47 2.99 -2.80
N GLN A 58 18.01 4.10 -3.33
CA GLN A 58 19.19 4.75 -2.74
C GLN A 58 18.90 5.36 -1.38
N ARG A 59 17.64 5.75 -1.11
CA ARG A 59 17.16 6.25 0.18
C ARG A 59 16.90 5.14 1.21
N GLY A 60 17.05 3.87 0.83
CA GLY A 60 16.85 2.72 1.71
C GLY A 60 15.44 2.15 1.71
N LEU A 61 14.54 2.65 0.87
CA LEU A 61 13.22 2.04 0.70
C LEU A 61 13.34 0.64 0.09
N GLN A 62 12.52 -0.28 0.55
CA GLN A 62 12.51 -1.67 0.11
C GLN A 62 11.21 -2.07 -0.58
N VAL A 63 10.10 -1.41 -0.25
CA VAL A 63 8.78 -1.63 -0.86
C VAL A 63 8.09 -0.29 -1.07
N LEU A 64 7.40 -0.14 -2.20
CA LEU A 64 6.53 1.00 -2.46
C LEU A 64 5.07 0.56 -2.47
N ILE A 65 4.21 1.28 -1.78
CA ILE A 65 2.76 1.16 -1.84
C ILE A 65 2.23 2.40 -2.53
N ALA A 66 1.55 2.23 -3.65
CA ALA A 66 1.06 3.33 -4.48
C ALA A 66 -0.46 3.25 -4.62
N GLY A 67 -1.18 4.25 -4.13
CA GLY A 67 -2.62 4.40 -4.25
C GLY A 67 -3.00 5.41 -5.31
N ALA A 68 -4.00 5.08 -6.14
CA ALA A 68 -4.52 5.98 -7.15
C ALA A 68 -5.96 5.65 -7.50
N GLY A 69 -6.73 6.67 -7.93
CA GLY A 69 -8.12 6.54 -8.34
C GLY A 69 -8.36 7.05 -9.76
N GLY A 70 -9.42 6.54 -10.39
CA GLY A 70 -9.78 6.89 -11.76
C GLY A 70 -8.78 6.32 -12.77
N ALA A 71 -8.17 7.17 -13.60
CA ALA A 71 -7.02 6.83 -14.44
C ALA A 71 -5.78 6.64 -13.54
N ALA A 72 -5.75 5.53 -12.84
CA ALA A 72 -4.82 5.23 -11.76
C ALA A 72 -3.46 4.78 -12.28
N HIS A 73 -2.74 5.66 -12.95
CA HIS A 73 -1.48 5.35 -13.63
C HIS A 73 -0.26 5.30 -12.68
N LEU A 74 -0.35 5.92 -11.50
CA LEU A 74 0.79 6.06 -10.59
C LEU A 74 1.51 4.75 -10.28
N PRO A 75 0.83 3.65 -9.88
CA PRO A 75 1.53 2.42 -9.53
C PRO A 75 2.34 1.85 -10.68
N GLY A 76 1.77 1.77 -11.88
CA GLY A 76 2.44 1.25 -13.06
C GLY A 76 3.60 2.11 -13.54
N MET A 77 3.43 3.43 -13.51
CA MET A 77 4.50 4.37 -13.89
C MET A 77 5.67 4.31 -12.90
N VAL A 78 5.40 4.20 -11.61
CA VAL A 78 6.44 4.03 -10.58
C VAL A 78 7.14 2.69 -10.74
N ALA A 79 6.41 1.60 -10.98
CA ALA A 79 6.98 0.28 -11.21
C ALA A 79 7.93 0.23 -12.42
N ALA A 80 7.67 1.07 -13.44
CA ALA A 80 8.56 1.19 -14.58
C ALA A 80 9.88 1.94 -14.29
N LEU A 81 9.97 2.63 -13.16
CA LEU A 81 11.10 3.51 -12.80
C LEU A 81 11.95 2.98 -11.64
N THR A 82 11.56 1.87 -11.02
CA THR A 82 12.28 1.28 -9.88
C THR A 82 12.25 -0.24 -9.94
N PRO A 83 13.33 -0.92 -9.52
CA PRO A 83 13.32 -2.37 -9.36
C PRO A 83 12.69 -2.85 -8.04
N LEU A 84 12.28 -1.93 -7.15
CA LEU A 84 11.64 -2.28 -5.89
C LEU A 84 10.25 -2.88 -6.13
N PRO A 85 9.77 -3.78 -5.25
CA PRO A 85 8.38 -4.21 -5.26
C PRO A 85 7.42 -3.03 -5.17
N VAL A 86 6.45 -2.96 -6.07
CA VAL A 86 5.38 -1.95 -6.07
C VAL A 86 4.04 -2.64 -5.84
N LEU A 87 3.33 -2.22 -4.80
CA LEU A 87 2.00 -2.69 -4.44
C LEU A 87 0.99 -1.61 -4.80
N GLY A 88 0.05 -1.94 -5.66
CA GLY A 88 -0.95 -0.99 -6.15
C GLY A 88 -2.26 -1.11 -5.37
N VAL A 89 -2.79 0.02 -4.93
CA VAL A 89 -4.08 0.12 -4.24
C VAL A 89 -5.05 0.92 -5.10
N PRO A 90 -6.08 0.27 -5.68
CA PRO A 90 -7.13 0.98 -6.39
C PRO A 90 -7.99 1.76 -5.39
N VAL A 91 -8.03 3.08 -5.53
CA VAL A 91 -8.88 3.95 -4.72
C VAL A 91 -10.25 4.07 -5.39
N ARG A 92 -11.32 4.05 -4.59
CA ARG A 92 -12.68 4.21 -5.11
C ARG A 92 -12.82 5.51 -5.88
N SER A 93 -13.40 5.44 -7.08
CA SER A 93 -13.80 6.59 -7.89
C SER A 93 -15.30 6.83 -7.79
N LYS A 94 -15.73 8.06 -8.09
CA LYS A 94 -17.16 8.39 -8.11
C LYS A 94 -17.87 7.78 -9.31
N ALA A 95 -17.22 7.73 -10.48
CA ALA A 95 -17.84 7.31 -11.73
C ALA A 95 -18.06 5.79 -11.79
N LEU A 96 -17.07 4.98 -11.46
CA LEU A 96 -17.11 3.53 -11.64
C LEU A 96 -16.78 2.75 -10.35
N SER A 97 -16.90 3.38 -9.18
CA SER A 97 -16.73 2.75 -7.86
C SER A 97 -15.39 2.07 -7.65
N GLY A 98 -14.37 2.47 -8.39
CA GLY A 98 -13.01 1.92 -8.30
C GLY A 98 -12.68 0.85 -9.35
N MET A 99 -13.64 0.41 -10.19
CA MET A 99 -13.36 -0.52 -11.28
C MET A 99 -12.38 0.06 -12.30
N ASP A 100 -12.52 1.35 -12.64
CA ASP A 100 -11.59 2.11 -13.47
C ASP A 100 -10.20 2.18 -12.84
N SER A 101 -10.11 2.40 -11.54
CA SER A 101 -8.85 2.38 -10.79
C SER A 101 -8.18 1.00 -10.86
N LEU A 102 -8.95 -0.06 -10.58
CA LEU A 102 -8.46 -1.44 -10.62
C LEU A 102 -7.93 -1.81 -12.01
N LEU A 103 -8.71 -1.58 -13.05
CA LEU A 103 -8.33 -1.93 -14.42
C LEU A 103 -7.13 -1.10 -14.92
N SER A 104 -6.98 0.13 -14.46
CA SER A 104 -5.81 0.97 -14.77
C SER A 104 -4.52 0.44 -14.14
N ILE A 105 -4.59 -0.29 -13.02
CA ILE A 105 -3.43 -0.77 -12.25
C ILE A 105 -3.08 -2.22 -12.61
N VAL A 106 -4.10 -3.11 -12.75
CA VAL A 106 -3.86 -4.56 -12.74
C VAL A 106 -3.32 -5.11 -14.04
N GLN A 107 -3.66 -4.52 -15.21
CA GLN A 107 -3.29 -5.06 -16.52
C GLN A 107 -1.91 -4.58 -16.98
N MET A 108 -0.89 -4.83 -16.18
CA MET A 108 0.49 -4.46 -16.50
C MET A 108 1.08 -5.37 -17.59
N PRO A 109 1.93 -4.82 -18.47
CA PRO A 109 2.64 -5.61 -19.47
C PRO A 109 3.66 -6.55 -18.82
N GLY A 110 3.98 -7.66 -19.50
CA GLY A 110 5.05 -8.54 -19.09
C GLY A 110 6.37 -7.79 -18.95
N GLY A 111 7.06 -7.98 -17.79
CA GLY A 111 8.32 -7.31 -17.48
C GLY A 111 8.21 -6.14 -16.50
N VAL A 112 7.01 -5.57 -16.29
CA VAL A 112 6.79 -4.48 -15.33
C VAL A 112 5.64 -4.85 -14.38
N PRO A 113 5.91 -5.59 -13.30
CA PRO A 113 4.86 -6.06 -12.41
C PRO A 113 4.42 -4.99 -11.40
N VAL A 114 3.12 -4.99 -11.10
CA VAL A 114 2.52 -4.33 -9.93
C VAL A 114 1.69 -5.36 -9.17
N GLY A 115 1.99 -5.56 -7.89
CA GLY A 115 1.17 -6.40 -7.01
C GLY A 115 -0.12 -5.67 -6.64
N THR A 116 -1.20 -5.89 -7.39
CA THR A 116 -2.45 -5.14 -7.22
C THR A 116 -3.33 -5.76 -6.13
N LEU A 117 -3.74 -4.93 -5.18
CA LEU A 117 -4.60 -5.32 -4.05
C LEU A 117 -6.07 -4.97 -4.33
N ALA A 118 -6.94 -5.25 -3.35
CA ALA A 118 -8.37 -4.97 -3.44
C ALA A 118 -8.67 -3.46 -3.55
N ILE A 119 -9.85 -3.12 -4.05
CA ILE A 119 -10.32 -1.75 -4.13
C ILE A 119 -10.59 -1.20 -2.71
N GLY A 120 -10.07 -0.03 -2.43
CA GLY A 120 -10.39 0.75 -1.24
C GLY A 120 -9.63 0.33 0.01
N GLU A 121 -10.27 0.45 1.15
CA GLU A 121 -9.68 0.29 2.49
C GLU A 121 -9.04 -1.09 2.70
N SER A 122 -9.74 -2.16 2.32
CA SER A 122 -9.20 -3.52 2.43
C SER A 122 -7.93 -3.70 1.60
N GLY A 123 -7.87 -3.10 0.42
CA GLY A 123 -6.68 -3.10 -0.42
C GLY A 123 -5.52 -2.37 0.23
N ALA A 124 -5.77 -1.23 0.85
CA ALA A 124 -4.75 -0.46 1.57
C ALA A 124 -4.20 -1.24 2.78
N LYS A 125 -5.07 -1.85 3.59
CA LYS A 125 -4.65 -2.73 4.70
C LYS A 125 -3.81 -3.90 4.20
N ASN A 126 -4.27 -4.59 3.17
CA ASN A 126 -3.57 -5.73 2.59
C ASN A 126 -2.23 -5.33 1.94
N ALA A 127 -2.13 -4.13 1.37
CA ALA A 127 -0.85 -3.62 0.88
C ALA A 127 0.16 -3.42 2.02
N GLY A 128 -0.28 -2.87 3.15
CA GLY A 128 0.53 -2.76 4.36
C GLY A 128 0.98 -4.12 4.89
N LEU A 129 0.08 -5.10 4.97
CA LEU A 129 0.40 -6.47 5.39
C LEU A 129 1.38 -7.15 4.43
N LEU A 130 1.17 -7.02 3.13
CA LEU A 130 2.05 -7.64 2.14
C LEU A 130 3.44 -7.00 2.14
N ALA A 131 3.53 -5.67 2.28
CA ALA A 131 4.80 -4.98 2.45
C ALA A 131 5.54 -5.47 3.71
N ALA A 132 4.85 -5.57 4.84
CA ALA A 132 5.41 -6.13 6.07
C ALA A 132 5.86 -7.60 5.88
N SER A 133 5.09 -8.41 5.16
CA SER A 133 5.44 -9.81 4.87
C SER A 133 6.71 -9.92 4.03
N ILE A 134 6.90 -9.04 3.05
CA ILE A 134 8.13 -8.99 2.24
C ILE A 134 9.34 -8.66 3.13
N LEU A 135 9.21 -7.65 4.01
CA LEU A 135 10.28 -7.25 4.92
C LEU A 135 10.58 -8.33 5.97
N ALA A 136 9.56 -9.04 6.45
CA ALA A 136 9.67 -10.11 7.44
C ALA A 136 10.50 -11.32 6.96
N LEU A 137 10.72 -11.48 5.66
CA LEU A 137 11.63 -12.50 5.12
C LEU A 137 13.05 -12.36 5.67
N HIS A 138 13.42 -11.16 6.12
CA HIS A 138 14.75 -10.85 6.63
C HIS A 138 14.74 -10.17 8.02
N ASP A 139 13.55 -10.05 8.65
CA ASP A 139 13.40 -9.51 10.01
C ASP A 139 12.54 -10.45 10.87
N PRO A 140 13.16 -11.28 11.72
CA PRO A 140 12.43 -12.20 12.61
C PRO A 140 11.46 -11.52 13.57
N ARG A 141 11.77 -10.30 14.04
CA ARG A 141 10.87 -9.57 14.95
C ARG A 141 9.58 -9.16 14.23
N LEU A 142 9.71 -8.75 12.97
CA LEU A 142 8.55 -8.43 12.16
C LEU A 142 7.75 -9.68 11.79
N ALA A 143 8.41 -10.83 11.57
CA ALA A 143 7.74 -12.11 11.37
C ALA A 143 6.89 -12.49 12.60
N GLU A 144 7.43 -12.37 13.80
CA GLU A 144 6.70 -12.60 15.06
C GLU A 144 5.52 -11.64 15.22
N ALA A 145 5.67 -10.36 14.86
CA ALA A 145 4.58 -9.38 14.91
C ALA A 145 3.45 -9.73 13.94
N LEU A 146 3.77 -10.22 12.74
CA LEU A 146 2.80 -10.69 11.76
C LEU A 146 2.06 -11.95 12.24
N ASP A 147 2.77 -12.90 12.84
CA ASP A 147 2.15 -14.10 13.41
C ASP A 147 1.18 -13.73 14.55
N ALA A 148 1.58 -12.82 15.43
CA ALA A 148 0.72 -12.30 16.48
C ALA A 148 -0.52 -11.57 15.91
N TYR A 149 -0.34 -10.75 14.88
CA TYR A 149 -1.45 -10.09 14.19
C TYR A 149 -2.46 -11.11 13.63
N ARG A 150 -1.98 -12.14 12.94
CA ARG A 150 -2.82 -13.21 12.36
C ARG A 150 -3.55 -14.01 13.43
N ALA A 151 -2.87 -14.35 14.53
CA ALA A 151 -3.47 -15.04 15.66
C ALA A 151 -4.59 -14.22 16.30
N ALA A 152 -4.36 -12.93 16.52
CA ALA A 152 -5.37 -12.00 17.04
C ALA A 152 -6.58 -11.88 16.12
N GLN A 153 -6.35 -11.80 14.80
CA GLN A 153 -7.43 -11.78 13.81
C GLN A 153 -8.26 -13.07 13.87
N THR A 154 -7.62 -14.23 13.93
CA THR A 154 -8.30 -15.52 14.05
C THR A 154 -9.14 -15.57 15.34
N ALA A 155 -8.58 -15.14 16.46
CA ALA A 155 -9.29 -15.14 17.75
C ALA A 155 -10.48 -14.15 17.79
N SER A 156 -10.48 -13.14 16.94
CA SER A 156 -11.57 -12.14 16.85
C SER A 156 -12.80 -12.63 16.08
N VAL A 157 -12.68 -13.73 15.33
CA VAL A 157 -13.80 -14.28 14.55
C VAL A 157 -14.64 -15.18 15.45
N ALA A 158 -15.92 -14.81 15.64
CA ALA A 158 -16.86 -15.62 16.41
C ALA A 158 -17.18 -16.94 15.68
N GLU A 159 -17.33 -18.01 16.42
CA GLU A 159 -17.74 -19.31 15.84
C GLU A 159 -19.23 -19.33 15.45
N GLU A 160 -20.04 -18.59 16.20
CA GLU A 160 -21.48 -18.49 15.97
C GLU A 160 -21.89 -17.06 15.62
N PRO A 161 -22.87 -16.86 14.73
CA PRO A 161 -23.40 -15.55 14.46
C PRO A 161 -24.14 -15.01 15.68
N VAL A 162 -24.00 -13.72 15.97
CA VAL A 162 -24.79 -13.02 16.98
C VAL A 162 -25.65 -11.98 16.30
N ASP A 163 -26.92 -11.89 16.70
CA ASP A 163 -27.76 -10.80 16.26
C ASP A 163 -27.19 -9.47 16.74
N GLU A 164 -27.06 -8.49 15.85
CA GLU A 164 -26.70 -7.15 16.28
C GLU A 164 -27.74 -6.68 17.29
N ALA A 165 -27.27 -6.26 18.47
CA ALA A 165 -28.15 -5.60 19.43
C ALA A 165 -28.77 -4.38 18.70
N GLY A 166 -30.07 -4.44 18.46
CA GLY A 166 -30.81 -3.33 17.84
C GLY A 166 -30.57 -2.02 18.58
N PRO A 167 -30.77 -0.87 17.93
CA PRO A 167 -30.49 0.45 18.47
C PRO A 167 -31.24 0.74 19.76
#